data_50e2602719978f0139f73746b02b2686
#
_entry.id   50e2602719978f0139f73746b02b2686
#
_cell.length_a   1.000
_cell.length_b   1.000
_cell.length_c   1.000
_cell.angle_alpha   90.00
_cell.angle_beta   90.00
_cell.angle_gamma   90.00
#
_symmetry.space_group_name_H-M   'P 1'
#
loop_
_entity.id
_entity.type
_entity.pdbx_description
1 polymer ?
#
loop_
_entity_poly.entity_id
_entity_poly.type
_entity_poly.pdbx_seq_one_letter_code
_entity_poly.pdbx_strand_id
1 'polypeptide(L)'
;IGIQALPFHDIAIQLAKAEEVNEPLPVAIALGNTPLVTFMASTPVNYDQNEYEFVGALQDGVPTEITKADTAEHLYVPAHAEVILEGYIIPRVRTCEGPFGEFPGSYSGARNQCEIKITHITYRTNPIFENLYLGMPWTEIDYLMALNTSVPLYKQLKATMPEVQAVNAMYTHGIGVIISTKVRYGGFGKGVAFRLLSTPHGMP
;
A
#
# COMPACT_ATOMS: atom_id res chain seq x y z
N ILE A 1 10.46 -0.33 12.16
CA ILE A 1 9.57 -0.23 11.00
C ILE A 1 9.75 -1.51 10.19
N GLY A 2 8.66 -2.26 10.02
CA GLY A 2 8.62 -3.41 9.12
C GLY A 2 8.26 -2.95 7.71
N ILE A 3 9.04 -3.36 6.73
CA ILE A 3 8.77 -3.07 5.31
C ILE A 3 8.84 -4.39 4.57
N GLN A 4 7.74 -4.75 3.91
CA GLN A 4 7.64 -5.99 3.17
C GLN A 4 7.60 -5.71 1.66
N ALA A 5 8.56 -6.27 0.92
CA ALA A 5 8.53 -6.32 -0.53
C ALA A 5 7.85 -7.63 -0.96
N LEU A 6 6.52 -7.66 -0.92
CA LEU A 6 5.76 -8.83 -1.33
C LEU A 6 5.79 -9.01 -2.85
N PRO A 7 5.74 -10.24 -3.38
CA PRO A 7 5.93 -10.51 -4.81
C PRO A 7 4.98 -9.77 -5.77
N PHE A 8 3.83 -9.34 -5.28
CA PHE A 8 2.83 -8.59 -6.05
C PHE A 8 2.95 -7.07 -5.90
N HIS A 9 3.91 -6.57 -5.11
CA HIS A 9 4.18 -5.14 -4.98
C HIS A 9 5.19 -4.67 -6.02
N ASP A 10 5.05 -3.45 -6.51
CA ASP A 10 5.94 -2.86 -7.51
C ASP A 10 7.39 -2.78 -7.03
N ILE A 11 7.60 -2.51 -5.74
CA ILE A 11 8.95 -2.51 -5.14
C ILE A 11 9.63 -3.87 -5.28
N ALA A 12 8.89 -4.98 -5.27
CA ALA A 12 9.47 -6.31 -5.47
C ALA A 12 9.98 -6.50 -6.91
N ILE A 13 9.28 -5.92 -7.89
CA ILE A 13 9.72 -5.91 -9.30
C ILE A 13 10.99 -5.08 -9.45
N GLN A 14 11.05 -3.91 -8.82
CA GLN A 14 12.25 -3.06 -8.83
C GLN A 14 13.43 -3.75 -8.15
N LEU A 15 13.18 -4.39 -7.00
CA LEU A 15 14.21 -5.14 -6.29
C LEU A 15 14.75 -6.32 -7.12
N ALA A 16 13.87 -7.06 -7.80
CA ALA A 16 14.30 -8.16 -8.67
C ALA A 16 15.23 -7.67 -9.79
N LYS A 17 14.90 -6.55 -10.45
CA LYS A 17 15.76 -5.92 -11.46
C LYS A 17 17.12 -5.50 -10.90
N ALA A 18 17.15 -4.89 -9.73
CA ALA A 18 18.39 -4.50 -9.06
C ALA A 18 19.24 -5.72 -8.66
N GLU A 19 18.59 -6.81 -8.23
CA GLU A 19 19.26 -8.06 -7.90
C GLU A 19 19.85 -8.81 -9.12
N GLU A 20 19.23 -8.68 -10.30
CA GLU A 20 19.76 -9.22 -11.56
C GLU A 20 21.15 -8.64 -11.87
N VAL A 21 21.31 -7.32 -11.71
CA VAL A 21 22.57 -6.62 -11.96
C VAL A 21 23.44 -6.50 -10.71
N ASN A 22 22.97 -7.01 -9.57
CA ASN A 22 23.65 -6.96 -8.28
C ASN A 22 23.98 -5.53 -7.82
N GLU A 23 23.05 -4.60 -8.05
CA GLU A 23 23.16 -3.21 -7.62
C GLU A 23 22.19 -2.90 -6.48
N PRO A 24 22.58 -2.05 -5.51
CA PRO A 24 21.67 -1.59 -4.46
C PRO A 24 20.48 -0.82 -5.07
N LEU A 25 19.27 -1.08 -4.56
CA LEU A 25 18.10 -0.32 -4.95
C LEU A 25 17.94 0.90 -4.03
N PRO A 26 18.07 2.14 -4.54
CA PRO A 26 17.82 3.34 -3.74
C PRO A 26 16.37 3.40 -3.28
N VAL A 27 16.16 3.76 -2.01
CA VAL A 27 14.83 3.90 -1.42
C VAL A 27 14.76 5.09 -0.48
N ALA A 28 13.57 5.68 -0.36
CA ALA A 28 13.27 6.65 0.65
C ALA A 28 11.95 6.28 1.36
N ILE A 29 11.90 6.48 2.67
CA ILE A 29 10.73 6.21 3.50
C ILE A 29 10.29 7.55 4.08
N ALA A 30 9.11 8.00 3.68
CA ALA A 30 8.53 9.25 4.14
C ALA A 30 7.55 8.98 5.29
N LEU A 31 7.77 9.63 6.43
CA LEU A 31 6.94 9.55 7.62
C LEU A 31 6.27 10.91 7.87
N GLY A 32 5.02 10.89 8.36
CA GLY A 32 4.27 12.12 8.63
C GLY A 32 3.93 12.87 7.34
N ASN A 33 3.29 12.20 6.41
CA ASN A 33 2.80 12.82 5.17
C ASN A 33 1.43 13.47 5.37
N THR A 34 1.02 14.29 4.40
CA THR A 34 -0.38 14.73 4.35
C THR A 34 -1.31 13.52 4.18
N PRO A 35 -2.53 13.55 4.73
CA PRO A 35 -3.43 12.39 4.70
C PRO A 35 -3.69 11.82 3.30
N LEU A 36 -3.80 12.66 2.26
CA LEU A 36 -3.99 12.20 0.89
C LEU A 36 -2.77 11.47 0.32
N VAL A 37 -1.56 11.90 0.67
CA VAL A 37 -0.33 11.20 0.26
C VAL A 37 -0.28 9.81 0.91
N THR A 38 -0.55 9.71 2.21
CA THR A 38 -0.62 8.42 2.92
C THR A 38 -1.71 7.52 2.33
N PHE A 39 -2.88 8.09 2.03
CA PHE A 39 -3.99 7.36 1.42
C PHE A 39 -3.62 6.80 0.05
N MET A 40 -3.04 7.60 -0.83
CA MET A 40 -2.64 7.16 -2.16
C MET A 40 -1.45 6.20 -2.15
N ALA A 41 -0.50 6.36 -1.23
CA ALA A 41 0.61 5.42 -1.07
C ALA A 41 0.17 4.00 -0.69
N SER A 42 -1.05 3.84 -0.15
CA SER A 42 -1.65 2.53 0.14
C SER A 42 -2.68 2.08 -0.90
N THR A 43 -2.91 2.87 -1.94
CA THR A 43 -3.89 2.57 -2.99
C THR A 43 -3.22 1.82 -4.14
N PRO A 44 -3.69 0.61 -4.51
CA PRO A 44 -3.15 -0.10 -5.65
C PRO A 44 -3.43 0.67 -6.96
N VAL A 45 -2.38 0.98 -7.69
CA VAL A 45 -2.42 1.56 -9.04
C VAL A 45 -1.69 0.64 -10.02
N ASN A 46 -1.77 0.90 -11.32
CA ASN A 46 -0.99 0.11 -12.27
C ASN A 46 0.50 0.46 -12.17
N TYR A 47 1.36 -0.47 -12.51
CA TYR A 47 2.83 -0.34 -12.39
C TYR A 47 3.44 0.88 -13.09
N ASP A 48 2.81 1.39 -14.14
CA ASP A 48 3.24 2.54 -14.92
C ASP A 48 2.60 3.86 -14.48
N GLN A 49 1.80 3.85 -13.42
CA GLN A 49 1.11 5.01 -12.88
C GLN A 49 1.83 5.56 -11.65
N ASN A 50 1.78 6.88 -11.48
CA ASN A 50 2.41 7.57 -10.37
C ASN A 50 1.35 8.04 -9.38
N GLU A 51 1.44 7.59 -8.13
CA GLU A 51 0.51 7.92 -7.05
C GLU A 51 0.43 9.42 -6.77
N TYR A 52 1.50 10.17 -6.99
CA TYR A 52 1.48 11.64 -6.82
C TYR A 52 0.52 12.34 -7.80
N GLU A 53 0.34 11.80 -9.00
CA GLU A 53 -0.63 12.33 -9.96
C GLU A 53 -2.07 12.13 -9.46
N PHE A 54 -2.35 10.99 -8.83
CA PHE A 54 -3.65 10.73 -8.22
C PHE A 54 -3.91 11.63 -7.01
N VAL A 55 -2.87 11.90 -6.18
CA VAL A 55 -3.00 12.90 -5.10
C VAL A 55 -3.39 14.25 -5.68
N GLY A 56 -2.72 14.71 -6.73
CA GLY A 56 -3.04 15.96 -7.40
C GLY A 56 -4.48 15.99 -7.93
N ALA A 57 -4.93 14.89 -8.52
CA ALA A 57 -6.31 14.78 -9.01
C ALA A 57 -7.36 14.87 -7.89
N LEU A 58 -7.07 14.28 -6.73
CA LEU A 58 -7.94 14.35 -5.54
C LEU A 58 -7.92 15.72 -4.85
N GLN A 59 -6.92 16.55 -5.14
CA GLN A 59 -6.78 17.92 -4.65
C GLN A 59 -7.28 18.95 -5.68
N ASP A 60 -8.28 18.62 -6.48
CA ASP A 60 -8.85 19.52 -7.51
C ASP A 60 -7.79 20.01 -8.51
N GLY A 61 -6.81 19.17 -8.83
CA GLY A 61 -5.73 19.48 -9.77
C GLY A 61 -4.55 20.23 -9.16
N VAL A 62 -4.50 20.41 -7.85
CA VAL A 62 -3.34 21.00 -7.18
C VAL A 62 -2.23 19.95 -7.08
N PRO A 63 -1.05 20.16 -7.70
CA PRO A 63 0.04 19.20 -7.66
C PRO A 63 0.56 18.99 -6.23
N THR A 64 0.94 17.74 -5.93
CA THR A 64 1.70 17.45 -4.71
C THR A 64 3.12 17.97 -4.87
N GLU A 65 3.58 18.77 -3.93
CA GLU A 65 4.96 19.22 -3.91
C GLU A 65 5.91 18.08 -3.56
N ILE A 66 6.88 17.85 -4.42
CA ILE A 66 7.93 16.85 -4.24
C ILE A 66 9.31 17.50 -4.32
N THR A 67 10.27 16.93 -3.66
CA THR A 67 11.68 17.34 -3.72
C THR A 67 12.55 16.14 -4.03
N LYS A 68 13.77 16.39 -4.53
CA LYS A 68 14.74 15.31 -4.74
C LYS A 68 15.21 14.76 -3.40
N ALA A 69 15.42 13.45 -3.37
CA ALA A 69 16.14 12.80 -2.29
C ALA A 69 17.60 13.25 -2.28
N ASP A 70 18.22 13.32 -1.10
CA ASP A 70 19.63 13.73 -0.96
C ASP A 70 20.59 12.64 -1.41
N THR A 71 20.17 11.38 -1.37
CA THR A 71 21.04 10.21 -1.66
C THR A 71 20.92 9.65 -3.08
N ALA A 72 19.90 10.04 -3.85
CA ALA A 72 19.66 9.51 -5.19
C ALA A 72 19.00 10.53 -6.13
N GLU A 73 19.66 10.86 -7.24
CA GLU A 73 19.19 11.90 -8.18
C GLU A 73 17.83 11.66 -8.81
N HIS A 74 17.44 10.40 -8.94
CA HIS A 74 16.19 10.01 -9.60
C HIS A 74 15.08 9.66 -8.62
N LEU A 75 15.32 9.81 -7.33
CA LEU A 75 14.33 9.56 -6.30
C LEU A 75 13.72 10.87 -5.82
N TYR A 76 12.39 10.92 -5.78
CA TYR A 76 11.64 12.07 -5.30
C TYR A 76 10.83 11.70 -4.06
N VAL A 77 10.72 12.63 -3.14
CA VAL A 77 10.02 12.46 -1.86
C VAL A 77 9.03 13.59 -1.65
N PRO A 78 7.96 13.38 -0.86
CA PRO A 78 7.04 14.46 -0.52
C PRO A 78 7.76 15.60 0.20
N ALA A 79 7.66 16.82 -0.32
CA ALA A 79 8.36 17.98 0.23
C ALA A 79 7.90 18.36 1.65
N HIS A 80 6.71 17.94 2.04
CA HIS A 80 6.09 18.26 3.33
C HIS A 80 6.08 17.10 4.33
N ALA A 81 6.77 16.01 4.05
CA ALA A 81 6.94 14.94 5.04
C ALA A 81 7.65 15.44 6.31
N GLU A 82 7.31 14.87 7.44
CA GLU A 82 7.91 15.25 8.74
C GLU A 82 9.32 14.67 8.89
N VAL A 83 9.53 13.43 8.43
CA VAL A 83 10.82 12.73 8.45
C VAL A 83 10.99 11.93 7.16
N ILE A 84 12.17 12.00 6.57
CA ILE A 84 12.58 11.15 5.45
C ILE A 84 13.77 10.29 5.87
N LEU A 85 13.65 9.00 5.69
CA LEU A 85 14.74 8.03 5.86
C LEU A 85 15.19 7.60 4.47
N GLU A 86 16.44 7.87 4.11
CA GLU A 86 16.98 7.54 2.80
C GLU A 86 18.10 6.50 2.91
N GLY A 87 18.19 5.66 1.90
CA GLY A 87 19.18 4.62 1.84
C GLY A 87 18.97 3.68 0.67
N TYR A 88 19.27 2.42 0.86
CA TYR A 88 19.15 1.44 -0.20
C TYR A 88 18.84 0.04 0.34
N ILE A 89 18.13 -0.73 -0.48
CA ILE A 89 17.95 -2.17 -0.26
C ILE A 89 19.22 -2.87 -0.76
N ILE A 90 19.79 -3.71 0.10
CA ILE A 90 21.00 -4.49 -0.24
C ILE A 90 20.56 -5.70 -1.08
N PRO A 91 21.08 -5.87 -2.30
CA PRO A 91 20.70 -6.96 -3.18
C PRO A 91 21.00 -8.31 -2.53
N ARG A 92 20.06 -9.24 -2.64
CA ARG A 92 20.15 -10.64 -2.16
C ARG A 92 20.40 -10.81 -0.67
N VAL A 93 20.47 -9.75 0.13
CA VAL A 93 20.55 -9.84 1.58
C VAL A 93 19.15 -9.88 2.15
N ARG A 94 18.95 -10.81 3.07
CA ARG A 94 17.68 -10.99 3.79
C ARG A 94 17.96 -11.04 5.28
N THR A 95 17.07 -10.43 6.06
CA THR A 95 17.11 -10.45 7.50
C THR A 95 15.77 -10.95 8.07
N CYS A 96 15.81 -11.49 9.27
CA CYS A 96 14.60 -11.98 9.93
C CYS A 96 13.77 -10.80 10.43
N GLU A 97 12.51 -10.74 9.97
CA GLU A 97 11.50 -9.80 10.45
C GLU A 97 10.42 -10.54 11.23
N GLY A 98 9.97 -9.92 12.32
CA GLY A 98 8.95 -10.49 13.18
C GLY A 98 9.46 -11.51 14.20
N PRO A 99 8.56 -12.11 14.98
CA PRO A 99 7.12 -11.86 15.02
C PRO A 99 6.76 -10.51 15.66
N PHE A 100 5.69 -9.87 15.18
CA PHE A 100 5.14 -8.64 15.77
C PHE A 100 3.60 -8.64 15.68
N GLY A 101 2.94 -7.76 16.43
CA GLY A 101 1.48 -7.65 16.43
C GLY A 101 0.97 -7.16 15.09
N GLU A 102 -0.05 -7.84 14.57
CA GLU A 102 -0.66 -7.59 13.27
C GLU A 102 -2.13 -7.17 13.39
N PHE A 103 -2.68 -6.64 12.30
CA PHE A 103 -4.05 -6.16 12.23
C PHE A 103 -5.13 -7.20 12.57
N PRO A 104 -4.97 -8.53 12.37
CA PRO A 104 -5.97 -9.50 12.81
C PRO A 104 -6.05 -9.68 14.32
N GLY A 105 -5.20 -8.99 15.10
CA GLY A 105 -5.11 -9.14 16.55
C GLY A 105 -4.26 -10.34 17.00
N SER A 106 -3.45 -10.87 16.12
CA SER A 106 -2.50 -11.96 16.38
C SER A 106 -1.08 -11.51 16.05
N TYR A 107 -0.09 -12.35 16.38
CA TYR A 107 1.29 -12.12 15.95
C TYR A 107 1.53 -12.64 14.54
N SER A 108 2.33 -11.91 13.77
CA SER A 108 2.87 -12.39 12.51
C SER A 108 3.83 -13.56 12.72
N GLY A 109 4.06 -14.38 11.72
CA GLY A 109 5.20 -15.28 11.69
C GLY A 109 6.52 -14.54 11.47
N ALA A 110 7.64 -15.12 11.87
CA ALA A 110 8.95 -14.65 11.46
C ALA A 110 9.19 -14.97 9.98
N ARG A 111 9.68 -14.00 9.21
CA ARG A 111 9.93 -14.10 7.76
C ARG A 111 11.26 -13.49 7.40
N ASN A 112 11.88 -13.98 6.33
CA ASN A 112 13.06 -13.34 5.76
C ASN A 112 12.61 -12.22 4.80
N GLN A 113 12.97 -10.98 5.11
CA GLN A 113 12.68 -9.81 4.32
C GLN A 113 13.96 -9.14 3.81
N CYS A 114 13.83 -8.27 2.82
CA CYS A 114 14.96 -7.49 2.32
C CYS A 114 15.53 -6.58 3.43
N GLU A 115 16.83 -6.43 3.44
CA GLU A 115 17.52 -5.51 4.36
C GLU A 115 17.63 -4.14 3.74
N ILE A 116 17.22 -3.11 4.48
CA ILE A 116 17.35 -1.71 4.08
C ILE A 116 18.40 -1.06 4.94
N LYS A 117 19.44 -0.51 4.32
CA LYS A 117 20.44 0.28 4.99
C LYS A 117 20.10 1.75 4.87
N ILE A 118 19.74 2.38 5.99
CA ILE A 118 19.51 3.83 6.06
C ILE A 118 20.88 4.51 6.20
N THR A 119 21.14 5.48 5.32
CA THR A 119 22.38 6.24 5.27
C THR A 119 22.19 7.72 5.56
N HIS A 120 20.96 8.23 5.38
CA HIS A 120 20.65 9.63 5.56
C HIS A 120 19.25 9.78 6.18
N ILE A 121 19.11 10.77 7.07
CA ILE A 121 17.84 11.10 7.72
C ILE A 121 17.67 12.61 7.69
N THR A 122 16.63 13.08 7.05
CA THR A 122 16.19 14.47 7.08
C THR A 122 14.87 14.62 7.83
N TYR A 123 14.66 15.75 8.46
CA TYR A 123 13.46 16.01 9.23
C TYR A 123 13.20 17.53 9.36
N ARG A 124 11.96 17.88 9.60
CA ARG A 124 11.56 19.27 9.83
C ARG A 124 12.14 19.78 11.15
N THR A 125 12.25 21.10 11.29
CA THR A 125 12.80 21.73 12.50
C THR A 125 12.11 21.27 13.79
N ASN A 126 10.80 21.04 13.76
CA ASN A 126 10.01 20.50 14.87
C ASN A 126 9.11 19.38 14.32
N PRO A 127 9.66 18.19 14.03
CA PRO A 127 8.91 17.14 13.37
C PRO A 127 7.83 16.54 14.28
N ILE A 128 6.69 16.24 13.69
CA ILE A 128 5.64 15.47 14.33
C ILE A 128 5.80 14.01 13.90
N PHE A 129 5.97 13.13 14.87
CA PHE A 129 6.02 11.70 14.59
C PHE A 129 4.60 11.15 14.47
N GLU A 130 4.21 10.79 13.26
CA GLU A 130 2.94 10.12 12.99
C GLU A 130 3.11 8.60 13.15
N ASN A 131 2.17 7.98 13.82
CA ASN A 131 2.10 6.53 13.94
C ASN A 131 0.65 6.07 13.77
N LEU A 132 0.38 5.35 12.69
CA LEU A 132 -0.91 4.72 12.46
C LEU A 132 -1.00 3.46 13.32
N TYR A 133 -2.06 3.35 14.10
CA TYR A 133 -2.28 2.17 14.93
C TYR A 133 -2.76 0.99 14.08
N LEU A 134 -1.98 -0.08 14.09
CA LEU A 134 -2.31 -1.33 13.41
C LEU A 134 -2.71 -2.39 14.45
N GLY A 135 -3.96 -2.78 14.48
CA GLY A 135 -4.43 -3.78 15.44
C GLY A 135 -5.96 -3.88 15.57
N MET A 136 -6.41 -4.58 16.61
CA MET A 136 -7.83 -4.78 16.92
C MET A 136 -8.19 -4.02 18.22
N PRO A 137 -9.44 -3.56 18.37
CA PRO A 137 -10.52 -3.47 17.37
C PRO A 137 -10.23 -2.40 16.31
N TRP A 138 -11.23 -2.01 15.53
CA TRP A 138 -11.11 -1.04 14.43
C TRP A 138 -10.27 0.19 14.77
N THR A 139 -9.42 0.56 13.82
CA THR A 139 -8.51 1.69 13.89
C THR A 139 -8.73 2.62 12.70
N GLU A 140 -7.98 3.73 12.63
CA GLU A 140 -8.00 4.64 11.49
C GLU A 140 -7.69 3.95 10.16
N ILE A 141 -6.87 2.89 10.18
CA ILE A 141 -6.50 2.12 8.98
C ILE A 141 -7.72 1.43 8.36
N ASP A 142 -8.65 0.91 9.17
CA ASP A 142 -9.87 0.28 8.63
C ASP A 142 -10.71 1.23 7.79
N TYR A 143 -10.79 2.50 8.20
CA TYR A 143 -11.53 3.52 7.45
C TYR A 143 -10.82 3.91 6.15
N LEU A 144 -9.49 4.01 6.16
CA LEU A 144 -8.69 4.30 4.98
C LEU A 144 -8.75 3.14 3.98
N MET A 145 -8.50 1.92 4.43
CA MET A 145 -8.53 0.71 3.59
C MET A 145 -9.92 0.41 3.04
N ALA A 146 -10.99 0.77 3.77
CA ALA A 146 -12.35 0.61 3.27
C ALA A 146 -12.57 1.30 1.92
N LEU A 147 -12.09 2.51 1.74
CA LEU A 147 -12.22 3.25 0.48
C LEU A 147 -11.29 2.69 -0.60
N ASN A 148 -10.02 2.47 -0.26
CA ASN A 148 -9.01 1.95 -1.18
C ASN A 148 -9.38 0.59 -1.77
N THR A 149 -10.08 -0.24 -1.03
CA THR A 149 -10.48 -1.58 -1.46
C THR A 149 -11.88 -1.60 -2.05
N SER A 150 -12.85 -0.93 -1.43
CA SER A 150 -14.27 -1.00 -1.86
C SER A 150 -14.48 -0.41 -3.25
N VAL A 151 -13.85 0.73 -3.57
CA VAL A 151 -14.07 1.42 -4.85
C VAL A 151 -13.50 0.65 -6.04
N PRO A 152 -12.24 0.20 -6.03
CA PRO A 152 -11.71 -0.63 -7.12
C PRO A 152 -12.46 -1.95 -7.27
N LEU A 153 -12.76 -2.65 -6.19
CA LEU A 153 -13.54 -3.89 -6.23
C LEU A 153 -14.92 -3.68 -6.83
N TYR A 154 -15.63 -2.62 -6.43
CA TYR A 154 -16.93 -2.31 -7.02
C TYR A 154 -16.83 -2.11 -8.54
N LYS A 155 -15.85 -1.32 -9.00
CA LYS A 155 -15.64 -1.07 -10.43
C LYS A 155 -15.31 -2.37 -11.19
N GLN A 156 -14.41 -3.18 -10.67
CA GLN A 156 -14.00 -4.44 -11.31
C GLN A 156 -15.13 -5.47 -11.36
N LEU A 157 -15.87 -5.65 -10.27
CA LEU A 157 -17.00 -6.57 -10.23
C LEU A 157 -18.13 -6.08 -11.12
N LYS A 158 -18.47 -4.79 -11.05
CA LYS A 158 -19.54 -4.18 -11.83
C LYS A 158 -19.32 -4.27 -13.34
N ALA A 159 -18.06 -4.19 -13.79
CA ALA A 159 -17.69 -4.29 -15.19
C ALA A 159 -18.07 -5.63 -15.83
N THR A 160 -18.08 -6.71 -15.06
CA THR A 160 -18.37 -8.08 -15.53
C THR A 160 -19.68 -8.66 -14.97
N MET A 161 -20.18 -8.10 -13.89
CA MET A 161 -21.38 -8.53 -13.18
C MET A 161 -22.25 -7.30 -12.87
N PRO A 162 -23.05 -6.85 -13.85
CA PRO A 162 -23.88 -5.63 -13.71
C PRO A 162 -24.93 -5.71 -12.57
N GLU A 163 -25.18 -6.91 -12.06
CA GLU A 163 -26.08 -7.15 -10.92
C GLU A 163 -25.50 -6.69 -9.57
N VAL A 164 -24.18 -6.48 -9.46
CA VAL A 164 -23.55 -5.94 -8.25
C VAL A 164 -24.08 -4.53 -7.99
N GLN A 165 -24.59 -4.31 -6.78
CA GLN A 165 -25.22 -3.04 -6.37
C GLN A 165 -24.28 -2.22 -5.50
N ALA A 166 -23.59 -2.87 -4.57
CA ALA A 166 -22.67 -2.23 -3.64
C ALA A 166 -21.58 -3.20 -3.20
N VAL A 167 -20.42 -2.66 -2.83
CA VAL A 167 -19.31 -3.38 -2.21
C VAL A 167 -18.85 -2.59 -0.99
N ASN A 168 -18.64 -3.28 0.10
CA ASN A 168 -18.04 -2.72 1.31
C ASN A 168 -16.93 -3.66 1.80
N ALA A 169 -15.71 -3.16 1.87
CA ALA A 169 -14.52 -3.88 2.31
C ALA A 169 -13.94 -3.29 3.61
N MET A 170 -14.80 -2.79 4.50
CA MET A 170 -14.39 -2.15 5.75
C MET A 170 -13.92 -3.14 6.82
N TYR A 171 -14.28 -4.41 6.72
CA TYR A 171 -13.98 -5.39 7.74
C TYR A 171 -12.54 -5.90 7.61
N THR A 172 -11.89 -6.01 8.76
CA THR A 172 -10.54 -6.60 8.89
C THR A 172 -9.56 -6.00 7.85
N HIS A 173 -9.43 -4.66 7.86
CA HIS A 173 -8.50 -3.92 7.00
C HIS A 173 -8.65 -4.22 5.49
N GLY A 174 -9.90 -4.37 5.04
CA GLY A 174 -10.20 -4.66 3.64
C GLY A 174 -10.20 -6.14 3.25
N ILE A 175 -9.89 -7.06 4.17
CA ILE A 175 -9.92 -8.51 3.90
C ILE A 175 -11.34 -9.07 3.95
N GLY A 176 -12.20 -8.54 4.83
CA GLY A 176 -13.61 -8.90 4.89
C GLY A 176 -14.43 -8.05 3.92
N VAL A 177 -15.08 -8.68 2.93
CA VAL A 177 -15.85 -7.97 1.90
C VAL A 177 -17.32 -8.38 1.93
N ILE A 178 -18.19 -7.38 1.96
CA ILE A 178 -19.65 -7.55 1.81
C ILE A 178 -20.06 -7.04 0.44
N ILE A 179 -20.73 -7.89 -0.34
CA ILE A 179 -21.22 -7.56 -1.68
C ILE A 179 -22.73 -7.68 -1.72
N SER A 180 -23.41 -6.58 -2.08
CA SER A 180 -24.84 -6.57 -2.38
C SER A 180 -25.04 -6.81 -3.87
N THR A 181 -25.91 -7.77 -4.22
CA THR A 181 -26.17 -8.11 -5.62
C THR A 181 -27.61 -8.53 -5.86
N LYS A 182 -28.13 -8.31 -7.07
CA LYS A 182 -29.39 -8.91 -7.54
C LYS A 182 -29.12 -10.33 -7.99
N VAL A 183 -29.75 -11.29 -7.34
CA VAL A 183 -29.60 -12.71 -7.70
C VAL A 183 -30.38 -13.02 -8.98
N ARG A 184 -29.74 -13.60 -9.99
CA ARG A 184 -30.35 -13.99 -11.28
C ARG A 184 -30.79 -15.46 -11.30
N TYR A 185 -30.05 -16.32 -10.61
CA TYR A 185 -30.30 -17.77 -10.58
C TYR A 185 -29.71 -18.41 -9.33
N GLY A 186 -30.10 -19.63 -9.04
CA GLY A 186 -29.51 -20.41 -7.93
C GLY A 186 -28.01 -20.62 -8.14
N GLY A 187 -27.21 -20.28 -7.12
CA GLY A 187 -25.74 -20.36 -7.20
C GLY A 187 -25.05 -19.09 -7.69
N PHE A 188 -25.79 -18.03 -8.06
CA PHE A 188 -25.21 -16.76 -8.51
C PHE A 188 -24.20 -16.17 -7.51
N GLY A 189 -24.46 -16.27 -6.21
CA GLY A 189 -23.54 -15.83 -5.16
C GLY A 189 -22.16 -16.51 -5.21
N LYS A 190 -22.11 -17.80 -5.61
CA LYS A 190 -20.82 -18.50 -5.82
C LYS A 190 -20.05 -17.87 -6.98
N GLY A 191 -20.72 -17.51 -8.07
CA GLY A 191 -20.09 -16.83 -9.19
C GLY A 191 -19.50 -15.47 -8.78
N VAL A 192 -20.21 -14.70 -7.95
CA VAL A 192 -19.70 -13.44 -7.40
C VAL A 192 -18.46 -13.69 -6.54
N ALA A 193 -18.49 -14.71 -5.67
CA ALA A 193 -17.35 -15.06 -4.83
C ALA A 193 -16.11 -15.48 -5.65
N PHE A 194 -16.27 -16.34 -6.66
CA PHE A 194 -15.17 -16.71 -7.55
C PHE A 194 -14.61 -15.51 -8.31
N ARG A 195 -15.48 -14.60 -8.74
CA ARG A 195 -15.04 -13.38 -9.41
C ARG A 195 -14.27 -12.46 -8.48
N LEU A 196 -14.72 -12.30 -7.23
CA LEU A 196 -14.00 -11.56 -6.20
C LEU A 196 -12.60 -12.12 -5.98
N LEU A 197 -12.49 -13.42 -5.72
CA LEU A 197 -11.21 -14.11 -5.45
C LEU A 197 -10.25 -14.11 -6.65
N SER A 198 -10.73 -13.84 -7.86
CA SER A 198 -9.89 -13.69 -9.06
C SER A 198 -9.40 -12.27 -9.30
N THR A 199 -9.78 -11.30 -8.47
CA THR A 199 -9.30 -9.93 -8.56
C THR A 199 -8.01 -9.74 -7.78
N PRO A 200 -7.11 -8.82 -8.19
CA PRO A 200 -5.89 -8.52 -7.41
C PRO A 200 -6.17 -8.08 -5.97
N HIS A 201 -7.33 -7.46 -5.72
CA HIS A 201 -7.74 -7.02 -4.39
C HIS A 201 -8.45 -8.12 -3.57
N GLY A 202 -8.83 -9.22 -4.18
CA GLY A 202 -9.53 -10.33 -3.52
C GLY A 202 -8.60 -11.45 -3.06
N MET A 203 -7.32 -11.30 -3.27
CA MET A 203 -6.31 -12.24 -2.78
C MET A 203 -5.68 -11.69 -1.51
N PRO A 204 -5.79 -12.40 -0.39
CA PRO A 204 -5.09 -12.06 0.86
C PRO A 204 -3.59 -12.27 0.78
#